data_72e0ba5b0af1c38c672a81bea72b6f08
#
_entry.id   72e0ba5b0af1c38c672a81bea72b6f08
#
_cell.length_a   1.000
_cell.length_b   1.000
_cell.length_c   1.000
_cell.angle_alpha   90.00
_cell.angle_beta   90.00
_cell.angle_gamma   90.00
#
_symmetry.space_group_name_H-M   'P 1'
#
loop_
_entity.id
_entity.type
_entity.pdbx_description
1 polymer ?
#
loop_
_entity_poly.entity_id
_entity_poly.type
_entity_poly.pdbx_seq_one_letter_code
_entity_poly.pdbx_strand_id
1 'polypeptide(L)'
;MSGRITIFGLGPCGRATLTRLLAQGREVMVAQRRAPPDLPKGTHFAPCDALDRESVLEATQGSEQIVVAIGFPYEGKVWREAWPKAIGNFVAACEATGAGM
;
A
#
# COMPACT_ATOMS: atom_id res chain seq x y z
N MET A 1 12.51 17.03 -5.38
CA MET A 1 11.22 16.58 -5.89
C MET A 1 10.88 15.24 -5.30
N SER A 2 9.70 15.12 -4.77
CA SER A 2 9.30 13.90 -4.12
C SER A 2 8.63 12.94 -5.11
N GLY A 3 8.96 11.67 -5.01
CA GLY A 3 8.29 10.64 -5.77
C GLY A 3 6.93 10.30 -5.17
N ARG A 4 6.26 9.33 -5.80
CA ARG A 4 4.97 8.89 -5.36
C ARG A 4 5.08 8.00 -4.12
N ILE A 5 4.12 8.12 -3.23
CA ILE A 5 3.97 7.25 -2.07
C ILE A 5 2.77 6.34 -2.31
N THR A 6 2.96 5.04 -2.15
CA THR A 6 1.89 4.05 -2.29
C THR A 6 1.48 3.55 -0.91
N ILE A 7 0.19 3.63 -0.61
CA ILE A 7 -0.38 3.14 0.64
C ILE A 7 -1.09 1.82 0.35
N PHE A 8 -0.63 0.75 0.99
CA PHE A 8 -1.28 -0.55 0.88
C PHE A 8 -2.32 -0.67 1.99
N GLY A 9 -3.59 -0.61 1.60
CA GLY A 9 -4.71 -0.68 2.51
C GLY A 9 -5.18 0.69 3.00
N LEU A 10 -6.49 0.88 3.04
CA LEU A 10 -7.09 2.16 3.45
C LEU A 10 -8.02 1.97 4.64
N GLY A 11 -7.50 1.34 5.70
CA GLY A 11 -8.17 1.32 6.99
C GLY A 11 -7.97 2.66 7.71
N PRO A 12 -8.36 2.74 9.00
CA PRO A 12 -8.25 4.02 9.74
C PRO A 12 -6.87 4.64 9.70
N CYS A 13 -5.82 3.82 9.87
CA CYS A 13 -4.44 4.32 9.82
C CYS A 13 -4.06 4.78 8.43
N GLY A 14 -4.45 4.01 7.40
CA GLY A 14 -4.17 4.36 6.02
C GLY A 14 -4.86 5.66 5.61
N ARG A 15 -6.10 5.87 6.05
CA ARG A 15 -6.84 7.11 5.75
C ARG A 15 -6.20 8.32 6.41
N ALA A 16 -5.75 8.19 7.65
CA ALA A 16 -5.07 9.28 8.35
C ALA A 16 -3.77 9.64 7.63
N THR A 17 -3.01 8.65 7.20
CA THR A 17 -1.78 8.85 6.45
C THR A 17 -2.07 9.53 5.10
N LEU A 18 -3.08 9.05 4.39
CA LEU A 18 -3.47 9.62 3.09
C LEU A 18 -3.83 11.10 3.23
N THR A 19 -4.66 11.44 4.20
CA THR A 19 -5.08 12.82 4.44
C THR A 19 -3.87 13.72 4.70
N ARG A 20 -2.94 13.24 5.52
CA ARG A 20 -1.74 14.02 5.85
C ARG A 20 -0.84 14.22 4.64
N LEU A 21 -0.63 13.17 3.84
CA LEU A 21 0.22 13.26 2.66
C LEU A 21 -0.37 14.17 1.59
N LEU A 22 -1.68 14.11 1.37
CA LEU A 22 -2.35 15.00 0.44
C LEU A 22 -2.26 16.47 0.89
N ALA A 23 -2.36 16.71 2.18
CA ALA A 23 -2.22 18.06 2.73
C ALA A 23 -0.80 18.60 2.52
N GLN A 24 0.19 17.72 2.39
CA GLN A 24 1.57 18.10 2.10
C GLN A 24 1.86 18.23 0.61
N GLY A 25 0.86 18.05 -0.25
CA GLY A 25 1.03 18.13 -1.69
C GLY A 25 1.72 16.93 -2.30
N ARG A 26 1.76 15.80 -1.60
CA ARG A 26 2.42 14.58 -2.11
C ARG A 26 1.52 13.84 -3.09
N GLU A 27 2.15 13.20 -4.07
CA GLU A 27 1.46 12.30 -4.98
C GLU A 27 1.27 10.95 -4.27
N VAL A 28 0.02 10.50 -4.16
CA VAL A 28 -0.31 9.29 -3.40
C VAL A 28 -1.10 8.32 -4.27
N MET A 29 -0.75 7.04 -4.18
CA MET A 29 -1.53 5.95 -4.75
C MET A 29 -1.99 5.02 -3.64
N VAL A 30 -3.25 4.60 -3.71
CA VAL A 30 -3.81 3.60 -2.79
C VAL A 30 -3.87 2.27 -3.52
N ALA A 31 -3.33 1.24 -2.89
CA ALA A 31 -3.32 -0.11 -3.44
C ALA A 31 -4.07 -1.05 -2.51
N GLN A 32 -5.16 -1.62 -3.00
CA GLN A 32 -5.95 -2.63 -2.30
C GLN A 32 -6.86 -3.33 -3.30
N ARG A 33 -7.57 -4.35 -2.86
CA ARG A 33 -8.39 -5.16 -3.77
C ARG A 33 -9.48 -4.39 -4.46
N ARG A 34 -10.17 -3.49 -3.73
CA ARG A 34 -11.29 -2.72 -4.27
C ARG A 34 -11.08 -1.24 -4.04
N ALA A 35 -11.43 -0.45 -5.05
CA ALA A 35 -11.39 1.00 -4.91
C ALA A 35 -12.41 1.45 -3.86
N PRO A 36 -12.00 2.25 -2.86
CA PRO A 36 -12.95 2.86 -1.95
C PRO A 36 -13.86 3.83 -2.70
N PRO A 37 -15.16 3.91 -2.35
CA PRO A 37 -16.07 4.80 -3.07
C PRO A 37 -15.80 6.28 -2.81
N ASP A 38 -15.03 6.60 -1.80
CA ASP A 38 -14.80 7.97 -1.35
C ASP A 38 -13.34 8.38 -1.42
N LEU A 39 -12.59 7.88 -2.42
CA LEU A 39 -11.20 8.31 -2.61
C LEU A 39 -11.12 9.82 -2.84
N PRO A 40 -10.26 10.52 -2.11
CA PRO A 40 -10.07 11.95 -2.32
C PRO A 40 -9.59 12.25 -3.73
N LYS A 41 -9.99 13.40 -4.25
CA LYS A 41 -9.57 13.85 -5.56
C LYS A 41 -8.04 14.04 -5.58
N GLY A 42 -7.42 13.58 -6.65
CA GLY A 42 -5.96 13.63 -6.77
C GLY A 42 -5.26 12.39 -6.25
N THR A 43 -6.01 11.40 -5.76
CA THR A 43 -5.45 10.13 -5.32
C THR A 43 -5.55 9.11 -6.45
N HIS A 44 -4.45 8.43 -6.73
CA HIS A 44 -4.43 7.34 -7.69
C HIS A 44 -4.82 6.04 -7.01
N PHE A 45 -5.32 5.08 -7.78
CA PHE A 45 -5.70 3.78 -7.26
C PHE A 45 -5.12 2.66 -8.13
N ALA A 46 -4.64 1.59 -7.49
CA ALA A 46 -4.20 0.38 -8.16
C ALA A 46 -4.81 -0.83 -7.47
N PRO A 47 -5.53 -1.71 -8.19
CA PRO A 47 -5.99 -2.97 -7.61
C PRO A 47 -4.76 -3.79 -7.21
N CYS A 48 -4.76 -4.31 -5.99
CA CYS A 48 -3.62 -5.04 -5.48
C CYS A 48 -4.03 -6.08 -4.45
N ASP A 49 -3.49 -7.29 -4.59
CA ASP A 49 -3.60 -8.33 -3.60
C ASP A 49 -2.25 -8.47 -2.90
N ALA A 50 -2.22 -8.18 -1.60
CA ALA A 50 -0.98 -8.22 -0.82
C ALA A 50 -0.35 -9.61 -0.79
N LEU A 51 -1.11 -10.67 -1.06
CA LEU A 51 -0.60 -12.04 -1.10
C LEU A 51 -0.08 -12.44 -2.48
N ASP A 52 -0.23 -11.59 -3.48
CA ASP A 52 0.26 -11.81 -4.84
C ASP A 52 1.51 -10.95 -5.06
N ARG A 53 2.65 -11.60 -5.18
CA ARG A 53 3.93 -10.93 -5.32
C ARG A 53 4.00 -9.97 -6.51
N GLU A 54 3.47 -10.41 -7.67
CA GLU A 54 3.49 -9.56 -8.87
C GLU A 54 2.61 -8.34 -8.71
N SER A 55 1.45 -8.50 -8.08
CA SER A 55 0.53 -7.42 -7.82
C SER A 55 1.19 -6.35 -6.93
N VAL A 56 1.88 -6.78 -5.88
CA VAL A 56 2.60 -5.88 -4.97
C VAL A 56 3.73 -5.17 -5.71
N LEU A 57 4.48 -5.90 -6.53
CA LEU A 57 5.58 -5.32 -7.31
C LEU A 57 5.07 -4.24 -8.27
N GLU A 58 4.00 -4.52 -9.00
CA GLU A 58 3.42 -3.55 -9.93
C GLU A 58 2.95 -2.29 -9.20
N ALA A 59 2.29 -2.44 -8.07
CA ALA A 59 1.82 -1.30 -7.28
C ALA A 59 2.96 -0.48 -6.69
N THR A 60 4.11 -1.11 -6.44
CA THR A 60 5.27 -0.43 -5.86
C THR A 60 6.11 0.28 -6.92
N GLN A 61 6.05 -0.15 -8.18
CA GLN A 61 6.84 0.46 -9.24
C GLN A 61 6.55 1.96 -9.37
N GLY A 62 7.61 2.75 -9.49
CA GLY A 62 7.48 4.20 -9.57
C GLY A 62 7.24 4.88 -8.22
N SER A 63 7.20 4.14 -7.14
CA SER A 63 7.02 4.69 -5.80
C SER A 63 8.38 4.97 -5.15
N GLU A 64 8.48 6.11 -4.49
CA GLU A 64 9.64 6.44 -3.68
C GLU A 64 9.60 5.69 -2.35
N GLN A 65 8.38 5.52 -1.83
CA GLN A 65 8.17 4.91 -0.53
C GLN A 65 6.82 4.21 -0.50
N ILE A 66 6.70 3.17 0.31
CA ILE A 66 5.41 2.53 0.55
C ILE A 66 5.05 2.59 2.03
N VAL A 67 3.75 2.62 2.30
CA VAL A 67 3.21 2.55 3.65
C VAL A 67 2.31 1.31 3.71
N VAL A 68 2.55 0.43 4.66
CA VAL A 68 1.77 -0.79 4.82
C VAL A 68 0.77 -0.57 5.96
N ALA A 69 -0.51 -0.45 5.59
CA ALA A 69 -1.59 -0.19 6.55
C ALA A 69 -2.71 -1.22 6.40
N ILE A 70 -2.42 -2.37 5.81
CA ILE A 70 -3.41 -3.41 5.64
C ILE A 70 -3.67 -4.15 6.95
N GLY A 71 -4.93 -4.62 7.12
CA GLY A 71 -5.29 -5.52 8.18
C GLY A 71 -5.90 -6.77 7.60
N PHE A 72 -5.64 -7.89 8.23
CA PHE A 72 -6.29 -9.15 7.89
C PHE A 72 -7.41 -9.42 8.89
N PRO A 73 -8.38 -10.31 8.54
CA PRO A 73 -9.41 -10.72 9.50
C PRO A 73 -8.78 -11.15 10.82
N TYR A 74 -9.44 -10.82 11.91
CA TYR A 74 -8.90 -11.00 13.25
C TYR A 74 -8.96 -12.46 13.71
N GLU A 75 -8.29 -13.34 12.97
CA GLU A 75 -8.14 -14.74 13.32
C GLU A 75 -6.66 -15.07 13.37
N GLY A 76 -6.22 -15.65 14.48
CA GLY A 76 -4.80 -15.92 14.69
C GLY A 76 -4.16 -16.76 13.60
N LYS A 77 -4.92 -17.70 13.03
CA LYS A 77 -4.43 -18.55 11.95
C LYS A 77 -4.15 -17.72 10.69
N VAL A 78 -5.07 -16.82 10.32
CA VAL A 78 -4.91 -15.97 9.14
C VAL A 78 -3.69 -15.05 9.33
N TRP A 79 -3.54 -14.46 10.49
CA TRP A 79 -2.38 -13.63 10.79
C TRP A 79 -1.07 -14.39 10.65
N ARG A 80 -1.02 -15.61 11.17
CA ARG A 80 0.21 -16.41 11.15
C ARG A 80 0.62 -16.84 9.76
N GLU A 81 -0.34 -17.09 8.87
CA GLU A 81 -0.07 -17.55 7.51
C GLU A 81 0.06 -16.41 6.51
N ALA A 82 -0.85 -15.43 6.59
CA ALA A 82 -0.93 -14.37 5.59
C ALA A 82 0.08 -13.25 5.84
N TRP A 83 0.30 -12.87 7.08
CA TRP A 83 1.13 -11.73 7.41
C TRP A 83 2.60 -11.90 6.99
N PRO A 84 3.27 -13.02 7.30
CA PRO A 84 4.64 -13.21 6.83
C PRO A 84 4.75 -13.21 5.32
N LYS A 85 3.77 -13.78 4.62
CA LYS A 85 3.75 -13.81 3.16
C LYS A 85 3.60 -12.40 2.57
N ALA A 86 2.69 -11.62 3.11
CA ALA A 86 2.48 -10.24 2.67
C ALA A 86 3.73 -9.39 2.91
N ILE A 87 4.32 -9.48 4.09
CA ILE A 87 5.55 -8.74 4.42
C ILE A 87 6.68 -9.13 3.49
N GLY A 88 6.83 -10.42 3.20
CA GLY A 88 7.83 -10.90 2.24
C GLY A 88 7.63 -10.29 0.86
N ASN A 89 6.38 -10.16 0.41
CA ASN A 89 6.08 -9.55 -0.87
C ASN A 89 6.43 -8.05 -0.87
N PHE A 90 6.14 -7.32 0.20
CA PHE A 90 6.49 -5.92 0.30
C PHE A 90 8.00 -5.70 0.32
N VAL A 91 8.72 -6.51 1.08
CA VAL A 91 10.18 -6.42 1.14
C VAL A 91 10.79 -6.70 -0.24
N ALA A 92 10.32 -7.75 -0.91
CA ALA A 92 10.82 -8.08 -2.25
C ALA A 92 10.55 -6.97 -3.24
N ALA A 93 9.38 -6.34 -3.19
CA ALA A 93 9.05 -5.24 -4.07
C ALA A 93 9.92 -4.01 -3.80
N CYS A 94 10.20 -3.70 -2.54
CA CYS A 94 11.08 -2.59 -2.19
C CYS A 94 12.51 -2.84 -2.66
N GLU A 95 13.01 -4.06 -2.52
CA GLU A 95 14.35 -4.41 -3.00
C GLU A 95 14.46 -4.30 -4.52
N ALA A 96 13.41 -4.72 -5.23
CA ALA A 96 13.40 -4.69 -6.69
C ALA A 96 13.29 -3.27 -7.25
N THR A 97 12.58 -2.38 -6.57
CA THR A 97 12.29 -1.02 -7.07
C THR A 97 13.13 0.06 -6.42
N GLY A 98 13.78 -0.23 -5.30
CA GLY A 98 14.50 0.77 -4.52
C GLY A 98 13.61 1.63 -3.64
N ALA A 99 12.33 1.32 -3.52
CA ALA A 99 11.42 2.08 -2.66
C ALA A 99 11.74 1.84 -1.18
N GLY A 100 11.54 2.86 -0.35
CA GLY A 100 11.61 2.73 1.09
C GLY A 100 10.29 2.23 1.67
N MET A 101 10.34 1.64 2.86
CA MET A 101 9.15 1.15 3.53
C MET A 101 9.05 1.67 4.96
#